data_ca470d8f38fd15d50a13d3976099f80f
#
_entry.id   ca470d8f38fd15d50a13d3976099f80f
#
_cell.length_a   1.000
_cell.length_b   1.000
_cell.length_c   1.000
_cell.angle_alpha   90.00
_cell.angle_beta   90.00
_cell.angle_gamma   90.00
#
_symmetry.space_group_name_H-M   'P 1'
#
loop_
_entity.id
_entity.type
_entity.pdbx_description
1 polymer ?
#
loop_
_entity_poly.entity_id
_entity_poly.type
_entity_poly.pdbx_seq_one_letter_code
_entity_poly.pdbx_strand_id
1 'polypeptide(L)'
;HFRKRSKLSKSAREAIEERAKDYFARFMEIEDITNNTIFFDTRIQASTVDEAEQAAYKLRDMWNMGEDPVVNLLQLMENKGIKIFIYNTANEAFDGFSAVYSKIAMVVIASWLEGNLPRMRMTLAHELAHLVLDLPEDLSEKEHEDCANVFASAFLMPEAPFSEMFGGKRDRILIRNLFPIKSYFGVSLPAIVMRAHRLHLIGNNLKQRFFIYYNKMGYKKDEPGDYC
;
A
#
# COMPACT_ATOMS: atom_id res chain seq x y z
N HIS A 1 -2.75 -8.62 -16.41
CA HIS A 1 -1.88 -9.66 -15.80
C HIS A 1 -2.11 -9.63 -14.29
N PHE A 2 -2.71 -10.70 -13.74
CA PHE A 2 -2.85 -10.88 -12.29
C PHE A 2 -1.51 -11.42 -11.76
N ARG A 3 -0.80 -10.65 -10.93
CA ARG A 3 0.45 -11.10 -10.33
C ARG A 3 0.19 -12.05 -9.16
N LYS A 4 1.05 -13.07 -9.03
CA LYS A 4 0.92 -14.22 -8.14
C LYS A 4 1.30 -13.83 -6.70
N ARG A 5 0.34 -13.40 -5.87
CA ARG A 5 0.65 -12.88 -4.53
C ARG A 5 -0.09 -13.47 -3.36
N SER A 6 -0.91 -14.49 -3.53
CA SER A 6 -1.59 -15.09 -2.40
C SER A 6 -1.15 -16.53 -2.19
N LYS A 7 -1.06 -16.94 -0.94
CA LYS A 7 -1.00 -18.35 -0.54
C LYS A 7 -2.30 -19.10 -0.88
N LEU A 8 -3.17 -18.48 -1.67
CA LEU A 8 -4.44 -19.03 -2.12
C LEU A 8 -4.22 -20.18 -3.10
N SER A 9 -5.09 -21.18 -3.02
CA SER A 9 -5.20 -22.19 -4.07
C SER A 9 -5.61 -21.54 -5.41
N LYS A 10 -5.23 -22.15 -6.53
CA LYS A 10 -5.59 -21.67 -7.87
C LYS A 10 -7.10 -21.45 -8.02
N SER A 11 -7.90 -22.42 -7.54
CA SER A 11 -9.36 -22.35 -7.63
C SER A 11 -9.97 -21.21 -6.79
N ALA A 12 -9.42 -20.94 -5.59
CA ALA A 12 -9.88 -19.81 -4.76
C ALA A 12 -9.58 -18.47 -5.42
N ARG A 13 -8.43 -18.35 -6.07
CA ARG A 13 -8.04 -17.16 -6.83
C ARG A 13 -8.97 -16.94 -8.02
N GLU A 14 -9.19 -17.96 -8.84
CA GLU A 14 -10.09 -17.89 -9.99
C GLU A 14 -11.50 -17.47 -9.58
N ALA A 15 -12.00 -17.96 -8.44
CA ALA A 15 -13.30 -17.57 -7.91
C ALA A 15 -13.37 -16.08 -7.49
N ILE A 16 -12.30 -15.54 -6.90
CA ILE A 16 -12.23 -14.11 -6.54
C ILE A 16 -12.19 -13.26 -7.81
N GLU A 17 -11.38 -13.66 -8.81
CA GLU A 17 -11.26 -12.97 -10.08
C GLU A 17 -12.59 -12.92 -10.84
N GLU A 18 -13.34 -14.03 -10.87
CA GLU A 18 -14.64 -14.11 -11.52
C GLU A 18 -15.67 -13.18 -10.85
N ARG A 19 -15.74 -13.19 -9.52
CA ARG A 19 -16.63 -12.29 -8.77
C ARG A 19 -16.25 -10.82 -8.93
N ALA A 20 -14.95 -10.52 -8.97
CA ALA A 20 -14.47 -9.17 -9.20
C ALA A 20 -14.89 -8.69 -10.59
N LYS A 21 -14.72 -9.52 -11.65
CA LYS A 21 -15.16 -9.19 -13.02
C LYS A 21 -16.66 -8.89 -13.09
N ASP A 22 -17.49 -9.74 -12.47
CA ASP A 22 -18.95 -9.56 -12.43
C ASP A 22 -19.33 -8.25 -11.70
N TYR A 23 -18.70 -7.96 -10.57
CA TYR A 23 -18.90 -6.71 -9.85
C TYR A 23 -18.55 -5.49 -10.70
N PHE A 24 -17.39 -5.49 -11.31
CA PHE A 24 -16.93 -4.37 -12.12
C PHE A 24 -17.75 -4.21 -13.41
N ALA A 25 -18.21 -5.30 -14.04
CA ALA A 25 -19.10 -5.21 -15.20
C ALA A 25 -20.39 -4.46 -14.87
N ARG A 26 -21.04 -4.80 -13.74
CA ARG A 26 -22.24 -4.09 -13.27
C ARG A 26 -21.96 -2.64 -12.88
N PHE A 27 -20.79 -2.39 -12.27
CA PHE A 27 -20.40 -1.03 -11.91
C PHE A 27 -20.24 -0.14 -13.17
N MET A 28 -19.63 -0.70 -14.23
CA MET A 28 -19.48 -0.02 -15.51
C MET A 28 -20.81 0.29 -16.19
N GLU A 29 -21.77 -0.65 -16.17
CA GLU A 29 -23.11 -0.41 -16.70
C GLU A 29 -23.78 0.80 -16.02
N ILE A 30 -23.60 0.95 -14.70
CA ILE A 30 -24.13 2.10 -13.95
C ILE A 30 -23.42 3.39 -14.35
N GLU A 31 -22.09 3.38 -14.49
CA GLU A 31 -21.32 4.56 -14.93
C GLU A 31 -21.68 4.99 -16.35
N ASP A 32 -21.88 4.05 -17.26
CA ASP A 32 -22.31 4.32 -18.64
C ASP A 32 -23.70 4.98 -18.66
N ILE A 33 -24.63 4.50 -17.84
CA ILE A 33 -25.98 5.10 -17.72
C ILE A 33 -25.90 6.51 -17.16
N THR A 34 -24.99 6.77 -16.23
CA THR A 34 -24.85 8.07 -15.54
C THR A 34 -23.93 9.05 -16.28
N ASN A 35 -23.26 8.62 -17.34
CA ASN A 35 -22.24 9.37 -18.10
C ASN A 35 -21.14 9.96 -17.18
N ASN A 36 -20.75 9.24 -16.13
CA ASN A 36 -19.82 9.72 -15.12
C ASN A 36 -18.60 8.79 -14.97
N THR A 37 -18.06 8.28 -16.07
CA THR A 37 -16.91 7.39 -16.07
C THR A 37 -15.61 8.19 -15.94
N ILE A 38 -14.86 7.98 -14.86
CA ILE A 38 -13.50 8.49 -14.67
C ILE A 38 -12.52 7.35 -14.92
N PHE A 39 -11.61 7.57 -15.89
CA PHE A 39 -10.55 6.61 -16.19
C PHE A 39 -9.26 6.98 -15.46
N PHE A 40 -8.58 5.97 -14.95
CA PHE A 40 -7.25 6.09 -14.40
C PHE A 40 -6.25 5.56 -15.42
N ASP A 41 -5.37 6.41 -15.92
CA ASP A 41 -4.37 6.07 -16.95
C ASP A 41 -2.93 6.46 -16.56
N THR A 42 -2.74 6.89 -15.30
CA THR A 42 -1.42 7.34 -14.83
C THR A 42 -0.43 6.21 -14.79
N ARG A 43 0.68 6.38 -15.54
CA ARG A 43 1.83 5.49 -15.56
C ARG A 43 3.10 6.29 -15.36
N ILE A 44 3.99 5.81 -14.50
CA ILE A 44 5.27 6.44 -14.18
C ILE A 44 6.36 5.39 -14.33
N GLN A 45 7.29 5.65 -15.23
CA GLN A 45 8.43 4.76 -15.45
C GLN A 45 9.34 4.72 -14.23
N ALA A 46 9.75 3.53 -13.85
CA ALA A 46 10.76 3.26 -12.84
C ALA A 46 11.43 1.92 -13.16
N SER A 47 12.73 1.83 -12.90
CA SER A 47 13.53 0.62 -13.14
C SER A 47 14.23 0.13 -11.87
N THR A 48 14.22 0.95 -10.84
CA THR A 48 14.87 0.68 -9.55
C THR A 48 13.96 1.04 -8.39
N VAL A 49 14.29 0.54 -7.20
CA VAL A 49 13.56 0.90 -5.97
C VAL A 49 13.68 2.39 -5.62
N ASP A 50 14.77 3.06 -6.01
CA ASP A 50 14.94 4.50 -5.80
C ASP A 50 14.04 5.29 -6.73
N GLU A 51 13.93 4.88 -7.99
CA GLU A 51 13.00 5.49 -8.96
C GLU A 51 11.54 5.22 -8.59
N ALA A 52 11.23 4.06 -8.02
CA ALA A 52 9.89 3.76 -7.49
C ALA A 52 9.53 4.68 -6.31
N GLU A 53 10.50 5.04 -5.46
CA GLU A 53 10.31 6.03 -4.41
C GLU A 53 10.02 7.42 -4.99
N GLN A 54 10.78 7.85 -6.00
CA GLN A 54 10.54 9.12 -6.70
C GLN A 54 9.20 9.15 -7.44
N ALA A 55 8.78 8.01 -7.98
CA ALA A 55 7.46 7.86 -8.60
C ALA A 55 6.33 8.10 -7.61
N ALA A 56 6.49 7.70 -6.34
CA ALA A 56 5.51 7.98 -5.29
C ALA A 56 5.37 9.49 -5.02
N TYR A 57 6.49 10.23 -4.95
CA TYR A 57 6.47 11.68 -4.79
C TYR A 57 5.87 12.37 -6.00
N LYS A 58 6.25 11.94 -7.21
CA LYS A 58 5.67 12.46 -8.46
C LYS A 58 4.17 12.25 -8.52
N LEU A 59 3.66 11.10 -8.08
CA LEU A 59 2.22 10.86 -8.03
C LEU A 59 1.52 11.79 -7.02
N ARG A 60 2.13 12.01 -5.85
CA ARG A 60 1.59 12.96 -4.86
C ARG A 60 1.51 14.38 -5.42
N ASP A 61 2.53 14.81 -6.16
CA ASP A 61 2.53 16.12 -6.83
C ASP A 61 1.45 16.21 -7.91
N MET A 62 1.30 15.19 -8.77
CA MET A 62 0.25 15.11 -9.79
C MET A 62 -1.17 15.14 -9.18
N TRP A 63 -1.31 14.62 -7.97
CA TRP A 63 -2.57 14.61 -7.23
C TRP A 63 -2.78 15.84 -6.34
N ASN A 64 -1.82 16.76 -6.30
CA ASN A 64 -1.79 17.97 -5.47
C ASN A 64 -1.96 17.67 -3.96
N MET A 65 -1.28 16.63 -3.49
CA MET A 65 -1.42 16.16 -2.10
C MET A 65 -0.43 16.84 -1.14
N GLY A 66 0.66 17.42 -1.66
CA GLY A 66 1.75 17.90 -0.83
C GLY A 66 2.37 16.76 0.01
N GLU A 67 2.82 17.09 1.22
CA GLU A 67 3.47 16.14 2.14
C GLU A 67 2.56 15.68 3.29
N ASP A 68 1.32 16.14 3.32
CA ASP A 68 0.36 15.78 4.37
C ASP A 68 -0.02 14.29 4.37
N PRO A 69 -0.40 13.73 5.51
CA PRO A 69 -0.88 12.35 5.58
C PRO A 69 -2.11 12.14 4.70
N VAL A 70 -2.19 10.99 4.08
CA VAL A 70 -3.40 10.58 3.35
C VAL A 70 -4.50 10.24 4.35
N VAL A 71 -5.55 11.04 4.44
CA VAL A 71 -6.66 10.81 5.40
C VAL A 71 -7.45 9.56 5.03
N ASN A 72 -7.96 9.49 3.81
CA ASN A 72 -8.74 8.35 3.31
C ASN A 72 -8.20 7.92 1.94
N LEU A 73 -7.34 6.90 1.94
CA LEU A 73 -6.71 6.41 0.72
C LEU A 73 -7.72 5.76 -0.23
N LEU A 74 -8.68 5.02 0.30
CA LEU A 74 -9.72 4.36 -0.50
C LEU A 74 -10.50 5.41 -1.31
N GLN A 75 -11.05 6.41 -0.63
CA GLN A 75 -11.81 7.49 -1.27
C GLN A 75 -10.94 8.29 -2.26
N LEU A 76 -9.67 8.53 -1.92
CA LEU A 76 -8.73 9.21 -2.82
C LEU A 76 -8.55 8.42 -4.12
N MET A 77 -8.34 7.11 -4.04
CA MET A 77 -8.18 6.25 -5.21
C MET A 77 -9.45 6.21 -6.07
N GLU A 78 -10.64 6.12 -5.45
CA GLU A 78 -11.92 6.17 -6.17
C GLU A 78 -12.12 7.51 -6.87
N ASN A 79 -11.81 8.63 -6.22
CA ASN A 79 -11.87 9.96 -6.82
C ASN A 79 -10.92 10.13 -8.01
N LYS A 80 -9.87 9.32 -8.10
CA LYS A 80 -8.92 9.28 -9.22
C LYS A 80 -9.28 8.24 -10.31
N GLY A 81 -10.47 7.62 -10.21
CA GLY A 81 -10.97 6.68 -11.21
C GLY A 81 -10.56 5.22 -11.01
N ILE A 82 -9.92 4.89 -9.89
CA ILE A 82 -9.59 3.51 -9.54
C ILE A 82 -10.81 2.90 -8.85
N LYS A 83 -11.34 1.80 -9.39
CA LYS A 83 -12.50 1.11 -8.82
C LYS A 83 -12.06 0.15 -7.73
N ILE A 84 -12.69 0.21 -6.56
CA ILE A 84 -12.32 -0.64 -5.42
C ILE A 84 -13.45 -1.60 -5.09
N PHE A 85 -13.11 -2.87 -4.97
CA PHE A 85 -14.03 -3.93 -4.57
C PHE A 85 -13.55 -4.58 -3.27
N ILE A 86 -14.38 -4.50 -2.23
CA ILE A 86 -14.15 -5.19 -0.96
C ILE A 86 -14.74 -6.59 -1.08
N TYR A 87 -13.85 -7.59 -1.21
CA TYR A 87 -14.24 -8.98 -1.31
C TYR A 87 -14.47 -9.57 0.06
N ASN A 88 -15.71 -10.04 0.32
CA ASN A 88 -16.06 -10.63 1.60
C ASN A 88 -15.36 -11.99 1.80
N THR A 89 -14.35 -12.02 2.64
CA THR A 89 -13.60 -13.22 3.01
C THR A 89 -12.98 -13.08 4.39
N ALA A 90 -12.98 -14.19 5.14
CA ALA A 90 -12.22 -14.32 6.39
C ALA A 90 -10.84 -14.96 6.16
N ASN A 91 -10.45 -15.25 4.92
CA ASN A 91 -9.18 -15.87 4.60
C ASN A 91 -8.04 -14.84 4.64
N GLU A 92 -7.31 -14.79 5.75
CA GLU A 92 -6.16 -13.90 5.97
C GLU A 92 -4.94 -14.18 5.05
N ALA A 93 -4.99 -15.23 4.22
CA ALA A 93 -3.98 -15.47 3.19
C ALA A 93 -4.17 -14.60 1.93
N PHE A 94 -5.31 -13.88 1.85
CA PHE A 94 -5.63 -12.94 0.79
C PHE A 94 -5.71 -11.53 1.36
N ASP A 95 -4.87 -10.63 0.89
CA ASP A 95 -4.93 -9.20 1.20
C ASP A 95 -5.64 -8.42 0.09
N GLY A 96 -5.19 -8.57 -1.14
CA GLY A 96 -5.73 -7.88 -2.30
C GLY A 96 -4.97 -8.18 -3.58
N PHE A 97 -5.44 -7.61 -4.65
CA PHE A 97 -4.75 -7.50 -5.94
C PHE A 97 -5.28 -6.32 -6.74
N SER A 98 -4.49 -5.87 -7.71
CA SER A 98 -4.88 -4.86 -8.68
C SER A 98 -4.83 -5.41 -10.11
N ALA A 99 -5.65 -4.85 -10.98
CA ALA A 99 -5.69 -5.18 -12.40
C ALA A 99 -6.18 -3.99 -13.23
N VAL A 100 -5.89 -4.04 -14.53
CA VAL A 100 -6.52 -3.17 -15.53
C VAL A 100 -7.30 -4.05 -16.49
N TYR A 101 -8.60 -3.79 -16.60
CA TYR A 101 -9.50 -4.47 -17.52
C TYR A 101 -10.24 -3.44 -18.37
N SER A 102 -10.16 -3.55 -19.70
CA SER A 102 -10.84 -2.63 -20.61
C SER A 102 -10.58 -1.14 -20.29
N LYS A 103 -9.33 -0.79 -19.97
CA LYS A 103 -8.87 0.56 -19.54
C LYS A 103 -9.34 1.01 -18.15
N ILE A 104 -9.99 0.15 -17.39
CA ILE A 104 -10.42 0.44 -16.03
C ILE A 104 -9.43 -0.14 -15.05
N ALA A 105 -8.85 0.74 -14.24
CA ALA A 105 -8.01 0.35 -13.13
C ALA A 105 -8.88 -0.09 -11.96
N MET A 106 -8.58 -1.26 -11.40
CA MET A 106 -9.34 -1.85 -10.30
C MET A 106 -8.43 -2.42 -9.23
N VAL A 107 -8.91 -2.36 -8.00
CA VAL A 107 -8.28 -2.97 -6.83
C VAL A 107 -9.32 -3.81 -6.09
N VAL A 108 -8.96 -5.03 -5.74
CA VAL A 108 -9.75 -5.91 -4.90
C VAL A 108 -9.02 -6.06 -3.58
N ILE A 109 -9.70 -5.82 -2.46
CA ILE A 109 -9.15 -6.01 -1.11
C ILE A 109 -10.04 -6.93 -0.30
N ALA A 110 -9.46 -7.66 0.65
CA ALA A 110 -10.19 -8.54 1.54
C ALA A 110 -10.93 -7.73 2.63
N SER A 111 -12.19 -8.12 2.92
CA SER A 111 -13.01 -7.45 3.95
C SER A 111 -12.43 -7.54 5.37
N TRP A 112 -11.67 -8.59 5.69
CA TRP A 112 -11.05 -8.71 7.01
C TRP A 112 -10.02 -7.60 7.30
N LEU A 113 -9.53 -6.89 6.26
CA LEU A 113 -8.65 -5.72 6.42
C LEU A 113 -9.36 -4.51 7.03
N GLU A 114 -10.70 -4.45 7.00
CA GLU A 114 -11.47 -3.35 7.60
C GLU A 114 -11.21 -3.22 9.11
N GLY A 115 -10.92 -4.35 9.78
CA GLY A 115 -10.50 -4.38 11.18
C GLY A 115 -9.02 -4.02 11.42
N ASN A 116 -8.23 -3.79 10.37
CA ASN A 116 -6.79 -3.51 10.47
C ASN A 116 -6.40 -2.36 9.52
N LEU A 117 -6.76 -1.15 9.90
CA LEU A 117 -6.57 0.05 9.09
C LEU A 117 -5.13 0.22 8.56
N PRO A 118 -4.04 0.05 9.35
CA PRO A 118 -2.68 0.18 8.83
C PRO A 118 -2.35 -0.80 7.72
N ARG A 119 -2.80 -2.04 7.88
CA ARG A 119 -2.56 -3.08 6.88
C ARG A 119 -3.38 -2.80 5.62
N MET A 120 -4.65 -2.41 5.76
CA MET A 120 -5.50 -2.01 4.65
C MET A 120 -4.88 -0.87 3.84
N ARG A 121 -4.41 0.18 4.52
CA ARG A 121 -3.77 1.34 3.88
C ARG A 121 -2.50 0.94 3.12
N MET A 122 -1.66 0.12 3.76
CA MET A 122 -0.43 -0.36 3.12
C MET A 122 -0.74 -1.26 1.92
N THR A 123 -1.76 -2.12 2.00
CA THR A 123 -2.22 -2.95 0.88
C THR A 123 -2.74 -2.07 -0.27
N LEU A 124 -3.61 -1.10 0.02
CA LEU A 124 -4.13 -0.18 -1.01
C LEU A 124 -3.00 0.60 -1.72
N ALA A 125 -2.06 1.16 -0.95
CA ALA A 125 -0.92 1.89 -1.52
C ALA A 125 0.01 0.99 -2.34
N HIS A 126 0.13 -0.27 -1.95
CA HIS A 126 0.88 -1.28 -2.66
C HIS A 126 0.20 -1.68 -3.98
N GLU A 127 -1.11 -1.88 -3.98
CA GLU A 127 -1.87 -2.16 -5.19
C GLU A 127 -1.91 -0.93 -6.12
N LEU A 128 -1.93 0.28 -5.55
CA LEU A 128 -1.75 1.51 -6.31
C LEU A 128 -0.39 1.55 -7.02
N ALA A 129 0.69 1.10 -6.36
CA ALA A 129 2.00 1.01 -7.00
C ALA A 129 1.99 0.14 -8.25
N HIS A 130 1.31 -1.02 -8.22
CA HIS A 130 1.18 -1.90 -9.38
C HIS A 130 0.35 -1.29 -10.52
N LEU A 131 -0.55 -0.36 -10.22
CA LEU A 131 -1.31 0.37 -11.24
C LEU A 131 -0.51 1.54 -11.84
N VAL A 132 0.38 2.15 -11.05
CA VAL A 132 1.11 3.36 -11.42
C VAL A 132 2.48 3.07 -12.03
N LEU A 133 3.23 2.12 -11.46
CA LEU A 133 4.60 1.86 -11.89
C LEU A 133 4.62 1.14 -13.23
N ASP A 134 5.36 1.70 -14.17
CA ASP A 134 5.73 1.07 -15.43
C ASP A 134 7.17 0.54 -15.28
N LEU A 135 7.25 -0.72 -14.90
CA LEU A 135 8.50 -1.42 -14.57
C LEU A 135 8.94 -2.29 -15.76
N PRO A 136 10.26 -2.42 -16.02
CA PRO A 136 10.79 -3.31 -17.03
C PRO A 136 10.31 -4.76 -16.85
N GLU A 137 10.02 -5.44 -17.98
CA GLU A 137 9.52 -6.83 -17.98
C GLU A 137 10.56 -7.86 -17.53
N ASP A 138 11.84 -7.52 -17.61
CA ASP A 138 12.98 -8.38 -17.24
C ASP A 138 13.31 -8.35 -15.75
N LEU A 139 12.69 -7.47 -14.97
CA LEU A 139 12.80 -7.49 -13.51
C LEU A 139 12.16 -8.77 -12.94
N SER A 140 12.84 -9.36 -11.95
CA SER A 140 12.28 -10.47 -11.20
C SER A 140 11.00 -10.09 -10.44
N GLU A 141 10.15 -11.07 -10.13
CA GLU A 141 8.94 -10.86 -9.31
C GLU A 141 9.28 -10.18 -7.96
N LYS A 142 10.42 -10.54 -7.38
CA LYS A 142 10.89 -9.92 -6.13
C LYS A 142 11.20 -8.44 -6.30
N GLU A 143 11.89 -8.05 -7.36
CA GLU A 143 12.22 -6.65 -7.63
C GLU A 143 10.97 -5.82 -7.89
N HIS A 144 10.01 -6.35 -8.62
CA HIS A 144 8.70 -5.72 -8.77
C HIS A 144 8.02 -5.46 -7.43
N GLU A 145 8.07 -6.44 -6.53
CA GLU A 145 7.49 -6.37 -5.21
C GLU A 145 8.22 -5.38 -4.30
N ASP A 146 9.56 -5.35 -4.39
CA ASP A 146 10.37 -4.41 -3.65
C ASP A 146 10.08 -2.96 -4.10
N CYS A 147 9.94 -2.71 -5.41
CA CYS A 147 9.51 -1.42 -5.96
C CYS A 147 8.12 -1.02 -5.45
N ALA A 148 7.14 -1.93 -5.48
CA ALA A 148 5.80 -1.65 -5.00
C ALA A 148 5.76 -1.35 -3.49
N ASN A 149 6.54 -2.06 -2.69
CA ASN A 149 6.64 -1.82 -1.25
C ASN A 149 7.30 -0.47 -0.94
N VAL A 150 8.36 -0.11 -1.67
CA VAL A 150 9.04 1.18 -1.48
C VAL A 150 8.13 2.33 -1.91
N PHE A 151 7.48 2.22 -3.06
CA PHE A 151 6.47 3.19 -3.50
C PHE A 151 5.38 3.39 -2.44
N ALA A 152 4.75 2.32 -1.97
CA ALA A 152 3.68 2.37 -0.98
C ALA A 152 4.12 3.06 0.32
N SER A 153 5.33 2.71 0.78
CA SER A 153 5.93 3.31 1.97
C SER A 153 6.19 4.81 1.80
N ALA A 154 6.75 5.22 0.66
CA ALA A 154 7.04 6.62 0.36
C ALA A 154 5.77 7.43 0.12
N PHE A 155 4.77 6.83 -0.54
CA PHE A 155 3.47 7.46 -0.78
C PHE A 155 2.72 7.77 0.51
N LEU A 156 2.74 6.84 1.48
CA LEU A 156 2.08 7.03 2.78
C LEU A 156 2.90 7.86 3.76
N MET A 157 4.24 7.79 3.69
CA MET A 157 5.18 8.46 4.60
C MET A 157 6.24 9.23 3.80
N PRO A 158 5.92 10.43 3.28
CA PRO A 158 6.91 11.28 2.59
C PRO A 158 8.13 11.56 3.46
N GLU A 159 9.31 11.68 2.83
CA GLU A 159 10.59 11.72 3.53
C GLU A 159 10.72 12.88 4.51
N ALA A 160 10.38 14.11 4.09
CA ALA A 160 10.62 15.30 4.91
C ALA A 160 9.82 15.27 6.22
N PRO A 161 8.47 15.15 6.23
CA PRO A 161 7.70 15.10 7.48
C PRO A 161 7.98 13.84 8.28
N PHE A 162 8.28 12.71 7.62
CA PHE A 162 8.67 11.49 8.33
C PHE A 162 9.99 11.68 9.09
N SER A 163 11.02 12.23 8.44
CA SER A 163 12.35 12.43 9.04
C SER A 163 12.30 13.45 10.17
N GLU A 164 11.49 14.50 10.04
CA GLU A 164 11.25 15.50 11.08
C GLU A 164 10.62 14.85 12.31
N MET A 165 9.51 14.13 12.15
CA MET A 165 8.83 13.44 13.26
C MET A 165 9.69 12.33 13.86
N PHE A 166 10.46 11.62 13.05
CA PHE A 166 11.38 10.58 13.52
C PHE A 166 12.53 11.17 14.33
N GLY A 167 12.92 12.44 14.08
CA GLY A 167 13.94 13.18 14.82
C GLY A 167 15.36 12.82 14.45
N GLY A 168 15.61 12.48 13.17
CA GLY A 168 16.94 12.21 12.61
C GLY A 168 17.50 10.82 12.94
N LYS A 169 18.82 10.64 12.74
CA LYS A 169 19.50 9.34 12.96
C LYS A 169 19.47 8.93 14.42
N ARG A 170 19.21 7.61 14.65
CA ARG A 170 19.10 7.03 15.99
C ARG A 170 19.81 5.69 16.10
N ASP A 171 20.44 5.47 17.27
CA ASP A 171 21.04 4.18 17.65
C ASP A 171 20.12 3.36 18.58
N ARG A 172 19.00 3.94 18.98
CA ARG A 172 17.99 3.33 19.86
C ARG A 172 16.59 3.73 19.48
N ILE A 173 15.66 2.76 19.44
CA ILE A 173 14.22 2.99 19.29
C ILE A 173 13.51 2.59 20.58
N LEU A 174 12.73 3.51 21.13
CA LEU A 174 11.70 3.20 22.11
C LEU A 174 10.36 3.16 21.41
N ILE A 175 9.64 2.06 21.51
CA ILE A 175 8.37 1.86 20.76
C ILE A 175 7.39 3.02 20.98
N ARG A 176 7.27 3.51 22.20
CA ARG A 176 6.41 4.65 22.53
C ARG A 176 6.70 5.93 21.74
N ASN A 177 7.95 6.10 21.28
CA ASN A 177 8.33 7.25 20.47
C ASN A 177 7.85 7.13 19.01
N LEU A 178 7.37 5.96 18.60
CA LEU A 178 6.82 5.71 17.28
C LEU A 178 5.30 5.91 17.24
N PHE A 179 4.60 5.99 18.38
CA PHE A 179 3.15 6.14 18.41
C PHE A 179 2.64 7.43 17.75
N PRO A 180 3.27 8.60 17.93
CA PRO A 180 2.86 9.80 17.20
C PRO A 180 2.97 9.64 15.68
N ILE A 181 4.03 8.98 15.20
CA ILE A 181 4.25 8.70 13.77
C ILE A 181 3.20 7.72 13.26
N LYS A 182 2.92 6.66 14.05
CA LYS A 182 1.88 5.68 13.77
C LYS A 182 0.52 6.34 13.58
N SER A 183 0.10 7.19 14.53
CA SER A 183 -1.17 7.90 14.47
C SER A 183 -1.22 8.90 13.32
N TYR A 184 -0.15 9.67 13.11
CA TYR A 184 -0.09 10.71 12.09
C TYR A 184 -0.22 10.15 10.66
N PHE A 185 0.56 9.10 10.32
CA PHE A 185 0.53 8.50 8.98
C PHE A 185 -0.47 7.35 8.84
N GLY A 186 -1.06 6.86 9.93
CA GLY A 186 -1.98 5.73 9.89
C GLY A 186 -1.32 4.42 9.45
N VAL A 187 -0.08 4.14 9.89
CA VAL A 187 0.73 2.99 9.49
C VAL A 187 1.17 2.15 10.69
N SER A 188 1.62 0.91 10.46
CA SER A 188 2.10 0.03 11.52
C SER A 188 3.50 0.41 12.01
N LEU A 189 3.86 -0.02 13.23
CA LEU A 189 5.22 0.13 13.77
C LEU A 189 6.29 -0.52 12.88
N PRO A 190 6.09 -1.75 12.33
CA PRO A 190 6.97 -2.32 11.32
C PRO A 190 7.18 -1.44 10.09
N ALA A 191 6.12 -0.83 9.56
CA ALA A 191 6.22 0.06 8.40
C ALA A 191 7.09 1.29 8.70
N ILE A 192 6.93 1.91 9.89
CA ILE A 192 7.75 3.02 10.35
C ILE A 192 9.23 2.62 10.42
N VAL A 193 9.54 1.46 11.02
CA VAL A 193 10.93 0.99 11.16
C VAL A 193 11.55 0.63 9.82
N MET A 194 10.79 0.05 8.90
CA MET A 194 11.25 -0.20 7.53
C MET A 194 11.51 1.11 6.79
N ARG A 195 10.63 2.11 6.93
CA ARG A 195 10.82 3.45 6.34
C ARG A 195 12.06 4.13 6.91
N ALA A 196 12.24 4.15 8.23
CA ALA A 196 13.41 4.73 8.87
C ALA A 196 14.72 4.05 8.43
N HIS A 197 14.70 2.73 8.23
CA HIS A 197 15.85 2.01 7.70
C HIS A 197 16.13 2.38 6.24
N ARG A 198 15.12 2.48 5.42
CA ARG A 198 15.24 2.89 4.00
C ARG A 198 15.85 4.30 3.88
N LEU A 199 15.43 5.22 4.73
CA LEU A 199 15.94 6.60 4.79
C LEU A 199 17.29 6.73 5.55
N HIS A 200 17.94 5.61 5.89
CA HIS A 200 19.21 5.60 6.62
C HIS A 200 19.19 6.31 7.99
N LEU A 201 17.99 6.46 8.58
CA LEU A 201 17.82 7.03 9.93
C LEU A 201 18.17 6.00 11.02
N ILE A 202 18.15 4.71 10.68
CA ILE A 202 18.58 3.61 11.55
C ILE A 202 19.40 2.60 10.77
N GLY A 203 20.35 1.96 11.47
CA GLY A 203 21.16 0.87 10.92
C GLY A 203 20.43 -0.49 10.93
N ASN A 204 20.98 -1.45 10.17
CA ASN A 204 20.41 -2.79 10.04
C ASN A 204 20.30 -3.53 11.39
N ASN A 205 21.30 -3.38 12.27
CA ASN A 205 21.30 -4.00 13.60
C ASN A 205 20.10 -3.52 14.45
N LEU A 206 19.80 -2.24 14.41
CA LEU A 206 18.69 -1.67 15.16
C LEU A 206 17.35 -2.16 14.61
N LYS A 207 17.20 -2.21 13.27
CA LYS A 207 16.04 -2.80 12.61
C LYS A 207 15.83 -4.25 13.04
N GLN A 208 16.86 -5.10 13.00
CA GLN A 208 16.76 -6.50 13.41
C GLN A 208 16.36 -6.65 14.88
N ARG A 209 16.97 -5.87 15.78
CA ARG A 209 16.61 -5.86 17.21
C ARG A 209 15.17 -5.45 17.45
N PHE A 210 14.65 -4.48 16.69
CA PHE A 210 13.26 -4.10 16.76
C PHE A 210 12.35 -5.27 16.40
N PHE A 211 12.59 -5.96 15.28
CA PHE A 211 11.72 -7.07 14.84
C PHE A 211 11.79 -8.27 15.81
N ILE A 212 12.95 -8.57 16.39
CA ILE A 212 13.08 -9.59 17.43
C ILE A 212 12.20 -9.22 18.65
N TYR A 213 12.31 -7.99 19.12
CA TYR A 213 11.51 -7.49 20.25
C TYR A 213 10.03 -7.49 19.93
N TYR A 214 9.63 -6.96 18.77
CA TYR A 214 8.25 -6.89 18.28
C TYR A 214 7.57 -8.27 18.27
N ASN A 215 8.27 -9.27 17.72
CA ASN A 215 7.78 -10.65 17.69
C ASN A 215 7.71 -11.27 19.09
N LYS A 216 8.72 -11.04 19.95
CA LYS A 216 8.76 -11.54 21.33
C LYS A 216 7.57 -11.04 22.16
N MET A 217 7.17 -9.78 21.95
CA MET A 217 6.06 -9.14 22.65
C MET A 217 4.68 -9.52 22.08
N GLY A 218 4.63 -10.29 21.00
CA GLY A 218 3.35 -10.69 20.38
C GLY A 218 2.64 -9.56 19.62
N TYR A 219 3.29 -8.45 19.38
CA TYR A 219 2.73 -7.25 18.74
C TYR A 219 2.27 -7.46 17.29
N LYS A 220 2.59 -8.58 16.70
CA LYS A 220 2.04 -8.98 15.40
C LYS A 220 0.53 -9.21 15.45
N LYS A 221 -0.01 -9.61 16.62
CA LYS A 221 -1.45 -9.85 16.82
C LYS A 221 -2.15 -8.64 17.43
N ASP A 222 -1.47 -7.98 18.35
CA ASP A 222 -2.01 -6.87 19.12
C ASP A 222 -0.93 -5.78 19.21
N GLU A 223 -0.91 -4.92 18.20
CA GLU A 223 0.08 -3.87 18.07
C GLU A 223 -0.27 -2.70 18.98
N PRO A 224 0.66 -2.27 19.87
CA PRO A 224 0.39 -1.16 20.79
C PRO A 224 0.28 0.19 20.07
N GLY A 225 -0.39 1.14 20.74
CA GLY A 225 -0.64 2.49 20.25
C GLY A 225 -1.86 2.51 19.34
N ASP A 226 -3.02 2.79 19.93
CA ASP A 226 -4.28 2.90 19.21
C ASP A 226 -4.24 4.03 18.18
N TYR A 227 -5.04 3.90 17.13
CA TYR A 227 -5.34 4.99 16.22
C TYR A 227 -6.43 5.83 16.88
N CYS A 228 -6.11 7.06 17.22
CA CYS A 228 -7.09 8.04 17.70
C CYS A 228 -7.90 8.60 16.55
#